data_ab563963391fae92a06305cb6e29a324
#
_entry.id   ab563963391fae92a06305cb6e29a324
#
_cell.length_a   1.000
_cell.length_b   1.000
_cell.length_c   1.000
_cell.angle_alpha   90.00
_cell.angle_beta   90.00
_cell.angle_gamma   90.00
#
_symmetry.space_group_name_H-M   'P 1'
#
loop_
_entity.id
_entity.type
_entity.pdbx_description
1 polymer ?
#
loop_
_entity_poly.entity_id
_entity_poly.type
_entity_poly.pdbx_seq_one_letter_code
_entity_poly.pdbx_strand_id
1 'polypeptide(L)'
;MESFFHGESSGLDPINSYLSNPILIRSKNDIETTSIPKQIKNGNKGFFLLDSGVSSNTRMLVNKFLESIKNNEFEQLFQNEFIEFTNLCIEDFLNSKFNSLQKNIKKLSKFTHDNFKDMIPKKFDSIWSKGLNSDDYFLKLCGSGGGGFILGFSSNLAKSQELFKDYNLKVVLTY
;
A
#
# COMPACT_ATOMS: atom_id res chain seq x y z
N MET A 1 -18.75 -10.42 -14.29
CA MET A 1 -19.11 -9.11 -14.90
C MET A 1 -17.90 -8.23 -15.13
N GLU A 2 -17.00 -8.08 -14.14
CA GLU A 2 -15.78 -7.25 -14.27
C GLU A 2 -14.84 -7.74 -15.38
N SER A 3 -14.61 -9.06 -15.49
CA SER A 3 -13.79 -9.65 -16.55
C SER A 3 -14.31 -9.41 -17.96
N PHE A 4 -15.61 -9.12 -18.11
CA PHE A 4 -16.20 -8.80 -19.41
C PHE A 4 -15.73 -7.43 -19.93
N PHE A 5 -15.52 -6.47 -19.03
CA PHE A 5 -15.10 -5.11 -19.40
C PHE A 5 -13.59 -4.91 -19.38
N HIS A 6 -12.87 -5.64 -18.51
CA HIS A 6 -11.45 -5.38 -18.21
C HIS A 6 -10.51 -6.57 -18.47
N GLY A 7 -11.03 -7.70 -18.97
CA GLY A 7 -10.26 -8.94 -19.16
C GLY A 7 -10.10 -9.74 -17.86
N GLU A 8 -8.91 -10.23 -17.58
CA GLU A 8 -8.66 -10.95 -16.32
C GLU A 8 -8.76 -10.01 -15.12
N SER A 9 -9.60 -10.38 -14.15
CA SER A 9 -9.81 -9.66 -12.90
C SER A 9 -9.48 -10.54 -11.71
N SER A 10 -8.95 -9.96 -10.65
CA SER A 10 -8.75 -10.63 -9.36
C SER A 10 -10.07 -10.96 -8.65
N GLY A 11 -11.16 -10.32 -9.04
CA GLY A 11 -12.46 -10.45 -8.38
C GLY A 11 -12.55 -9.76 -7.01
N LEU A 12 -11.50 -9.08 -6.57
CA LEU A 12 -11.44 -8.47 -5.23
C LEU A 12 -12.33 -7.24 -5.09
N ASP A 13 -12.40 -6.40 -6.13
CA ASP A 13 -13.23 -5.20 -6.12
C ASP A 13 -14.72 -5.53 -6.01
N PRO A 14 -15.26 -6.47 -6.82
CA PRO A 14 -16.64 -6.97 -6.64
C PRO A 14 -16.91 -7.58 -5.26
N ILE A 15 -15.98 -8.39 -4.73
CA ILE A 15 -16.14 -9.02 -3.42
C ILE A 15 -16.20 -7.95 -2.33
N ASN A 16 -15.27 -6.99 -2.34
CA ASN A 16 -15.24 -5.91 -1.35
C ASN A 16 -16.50 -5.05 -1.41
N SER A 17 -16.97 -4.73 -2.63
CA SER A 17 -18.22 -3.98 -2.83
C SER A 17 -19.45 -4.73 -2.34
N TYR A 18 -19.50 -6.06 -2.52
CA TYR A 18 -20.62 -6.89 -2.08
C TYR A 18 -20.65 -7.05 -0.55
N LEU A 19 -19.51 -7.32 0.08
CA LEU A 19 -19.43 -7.59 1.51
C LEU A 19 -19.58 -6.33 2.35
N SER A 20 -19.25 -5.15 1.82
CA SER A 20 -19.30 -3.85 2.53
C SER A 20 -18.49 -3.81 3.84
N ASN A 21 -17.58 -4.77 4.02
CA ASN A 21 -16.70 -4.89 5.17
C ASN A 21 -15.25 -5.03 4.69
N PRO A 22 -14.26 -4.62 5.49
CA PRO A 22 -12.87 -4.92 5.20
C PRO A 22 -12.65 -6.43 5.04
N ILE A 23 -11.87 -6.81 4.06
CA ILE A 23 -11.51 -8.20 3.79
C ILE A 23 -10.04 -8.43 4.08
N LEU A 24 -9.75 -9.57 4.71
CA LEU A 24 -8.40 -10.07 4.92
C LEU A 24 -8.16 -11.24 3.98
N ILE A 25 -7.11 -11.16 3.18
CA ILE A 25 -6.74 -12.17 2.21
C ILE A 25 -5.40 -12.75 2.64
N ARG A 26 -5.39 -14.00 3.08
CA ARG A 26 -4.17 -14.74 3.46
C ARG A 26 -3.65 -15.59 2.31
N SER A 27 -4.56 -16.14 1.52
CA SER A 27 -4.26 -16.91 0.32
C SER A 27 -5.44 -16.89 -0.65
N LYS A 28 -5.28 -17.52 -1.80
CA LYS A 28 -6.37 -17.65 -2.81
C LYS A 28 -7.65 -18.29 -2.23
N ASN A 29 -7.51 -19.18 -1.25
CA ASN A 29 -8.62 -19.94 -0.65
C ASN A 29 -8.91 -19.50 0.79
N ASP A 30 -8.25 -18.47 1.29
CA ASP A 30 -8.41 -17.96 2.66
C ASP A 30 -8.68 -16.45 2.60
N ILE A 31 -9.97 -16.14 2.45
CA ILE A 31 -10.50 -14.77 2.36
C ILE A 31 -11.59 -14.65 3.41
N GLU A 32 -11.40 -13.76 4.37
CA GLU A 32 -12.36 -13.53 5.45
C GLU A 32 -12.68 -12.05 5.62
N THR A 33 -13.84 -11.75 6.20
CA THR A 33 -14.14 -10.40 6.67
C THR A 33 -13.44 -10.12 7.98
N THR A 34 -12.96 -8.90 8.14
CA THR A 34 -12.28 -8.48 9.37
C THR A 34 -12.80 -7.11 9.84
N SER A 35 -12.35 -6.69 11.01
CA SER A 35 -12.61 -5.35 11.52
C SER A 35 -11.34 -4.52 11.51
N ILE A 36 -11.47 -3.24 11.21
CA ILE A 36 -10.35 -2.31 11.38
C ILE A 36 -10.23 -1.85 12.83
N PRO A 37 -9.03 -1.47 13.29
CA PRO A 37 -8.83 -0.88 14.60
C PRO A 37 -9.76 0.32 14.85
N LYS A 38 -10.12 0.51 16.12
CA LYS A 38 -10.94 1.66 16.51
C LYS A 38 -10.22 2.97 16.20
N GLN A 39 -10.88 3.82 15.44
CA GLN A 39 -10.34 5.14 15.12
C GLN A 39 -10.37 6.05 16.35
N ILE A 40 -9.32 6.86 16.51
CA ILE A 40 -9.25 7.92 17.51
C ILE A 40 -9.58 9.24 16.79
N LYS A 41 -10.73 9.85 17.13
CA LYS A 41 -11.06 11.18 16.59
C LYS A 41 -9.96 12.17 16.94
N ASN A 42 -9.45 12.89 15.92
CA ASN A 42 -8.35 13.85 16.05
C ASN A 42 -7.00 13.21 16.44
N GLY A 43 -6.80 11.92 16.18
CA GLY A 43 -5.48 11.29 16.26
C GLY A 43 -4.50 12.00 15.32
N ASN A 44 -3.27 12.20 15.76
CA ASN A 44 -2.24 12.87 14.96
C ASN A 44 -1.44 11.91 14.07
N LYS A 45 -1.64 10.61 14.26
CA LYS A 45 -1.03 9.53 13.45
C LYS A 45 -2.11 8.84 12.64
N GLY A 46 -1.75 8.28 11.50
CA GLY A 46 -2.73 7.56 10.71
C GLY A 46 -2.34 7.30 9.28
N PHE A 47 -3.35 6.87 8.54
CA PHE A 47 -3.25 6.56 7.12
C PHE A 47 -3.92 7.63 6.28
N PHE A 48 -3.35 7.88 5.13
CA PHE A 48 -3.90 8.81 4.14
C PHE A 48 -3.72 8.25 2.72
N LEU A 49 -4.50 8.78 1.79
CA LEU A 49 -4.35 8.53 0.36
C LEU A 49 -3.86 9.80 -0.32
N LEU A 50 -2.96 9.63 -1.28
CA LEU A 50 -2.54 10.66 -2.22
C LEU A 50 -3.01 10.26 -3.62
N ASP A 51 -3.65 11.19 -4.32
CA ASP A 51 -3.98 10.99 -5.72
C ASP A 51 -2.76 11.24 -6.60
N SER A 52 -2.35 10.23 -7.35
CA SER A 52 -1.24 10.40 -8.29
C SER A 52 -1.61 11.26 -9.49
N GLY A 53 -2.89 11.43 -9.80
CA GLY A 53 -3.35 12.13 -10.99
C GLY A 53 -2.90 11.48 -12.31
N VAL A 54 -2.44 10.22 -12.26
CA VAL A 54 -1.96 9.46 -13.42
C VAL A 54 -2.71 8.15 -13.50
N SER A 55 -3.13 7.76 -14.69
CA SER A 55 -3.61 6.40 -14.95
C SER A 55 -2.43 5.46 -15.23
N SER A 56 -2.55 4.19 -14.81
CA SER A 56 -1.53 3.19 -15.06
C SER A 56 -1.99 2.12 -16.03
N ASN A 57 -1.02 1.49 -16.73
CA ASN A 57 -1.26 0.27 -17.45
C ASN A 57 -0.96 -0.93 -16.56
N THR A 58 -1.97 -1.36 -15.80
CA THR A 58 -1.88 -2.48 -14.85
C THR A 58 -1.29 -3.74 -15.47
N ARG A 59 -1.76 -4.12 -16.69
CA ARG A 59 -1.27 -5.33 -17.37
C ARG A 59 0.25 -5.30 -17.61
N MET A 60 0.77 -4.16 -18.06
CA MET A 60 2.21 -4.01 -18.31
C MET A 60 3.02 -4.17 -17.02
N LEU A 61 2.57 -3.58 -15.92
CA LEU A 61 3.27 -3.64 -14.63
C LEU A 61 3.20 -5.05 -14.02
N VAL A 62 2.04 -5.69 -14.10
CA VAL A 62 1.88 -7.09 -13.65
C VAL A 62 2.80 -8.02 -14.45
N ASN A 63 2.86 -7.87 -15.78
CA ASN A 63 3.76 -8.69 -16.60
C ASN A 63 5.23 -8.47 -16.22
N LYS A 64 5.66 -7.23 -15.98
CA LYS A 64 7.03 -6.95 -15.49
C LYS A 64 7.30 -7.65 -14.16
N PHE A 65 6.37 -7.60 -13.22
CA PHE A 65 6.50 -8.31 -11.94
C PHE A 65 6.63 -9.82 -12.15
N LEU A 66 5.76 -10.42 -12.98
CA LEU A 66 5.80 -11.85 -13.28
C LEU A 66 7.10 -12.28 -13.96
N GLU A 67 7.72 -11.45 -14.78
CA GLU A 67 9.04 -11.70 -15.32
C GLU A 67 10.13 -11.61 -14.25
N SER A 68 10.06 -10.61 -13.37
CA SER A 68 11.03 -10.45 -12.27
C SER A 68 11.03 -11.65 -11.31
N ILE A 69 9.85 -12.20 -11.00
CA ILE A 69 9.70 -13.33 -10.06
C ILE A 69 10.26 -14.64 -10.63
N LYS A 70 10.53 -14.75 -11.94
CA LYS A 70 11.21 -15.91 -12.53
C LYS A 70 12.69 -16.00 -12.15
N ASN A 71 13.27 -14.91 -11.68
CA ASN A 71 14.63 -14.92 -11.12
C ASN A 71 14.57 -15.46 -9.69
N ASN A 72 15.22 -16.59 -9.43
CA ASN A 72 15.18 -17.28 -8.14
C ASN A 72 15.70 -16.41 -6.97
N GLU A 73 16.70 -15.57 -7.19
CA GLU A 73 17.23 -14.68 -6.14
C GLU A 73 16.19 -13.62 -5.77
N PHE A 74 15.53 -13.05 -6.77
CA PHE A 74 14.47 -12.08 -6.55
C PHE A 74 13.24 -12.72 -5.92
N GLU A 75 12.86 -13.93 -6.34
CA GLU A 75 11.75 -14.67 -5.73
C GLU A 75 12.00 -14.91 -4.24
N GLN A 76 13.20 -15.38 -3.87
CA GLN A 76 13.57 -15.57 -2.47
C GLN A 76 13.55 -14.26 -1.68
N LEU A 77 14.10 -13.19 -2.23
CA LEU A 77 14.07 -11.86 -1.62
C LEU A 77 12.63 -11.36 -1.42
N PHE A 78 11.77 -11.55 -2.42
CA PHE A 78 10.38 -11.18 -2.37
C PHE A 78 9.62 -11.95 -1.27
N GLN A 79 9.82 -13.26 -1.17
CA GLN A 79 9.20 -14.09 -0.16
C GLN A 79 9.68 -13.74 1.25
N ASN A 80 10.98 -13.60 1.44
CA ASN A 80 11.60 -13.42 2.75
C ASN A 80 11.46 -11.98 3.29
N GLU A 81 11.25 -10.99 2.42
CA GLU A 81 11.15 -9.60 2.85
C GLU A 81 9.77 -9.01 2.56
N PHE A 82 9.33 -8.95 1.29
CA PHE A 82 8.09 -8.25 0.94
C PHE A 82 6.86 -8.93 1.55
N ILE A 83 6.76 -10.25 1.42
CA ILE A 83 5.64 -11.02 1.97
C ILE A 83 5.69 -11.00 3.50
N GLU A 84 6.87 -11.21 4.09
CA GLU A 84 7.03 -11.16 5.55
C GLU A 84 6.65 -9.77 6.10
N PHE A 85 7.19 -8.68 5.54
CA PHE A 85 6.85 -7.33 6.01
C PHE A 85 5.37 -7.01 5.81
N THR A 86 4.77 -7.50 4.73
CA THR A 86 3.32 -7.34 4.49
C THR A 86 2.52 -8.04 5.59
N ASN A 87 2.84 -9.29 5.91
CA ASN A 87 2.16 -10.05 6.96
C ASN A 87 2.32 -9.40 8.33
N LEU A 88 3.54 -8.96 8.67
CA LEU A 88 3.79 -8.23 9.92
C LEU A 88 3.01 -6.92 9.99
N CYS A 89 2.89 -6.17 8.89
CA CYS A 89 2.07 -4.96 8.85
C CYS A 89 0.58 -5.27 9.08
N ILE A 90 0.06 -6.33 8.49
CA ILE A 90 -1.33 -6.76 8.67
C ILE A 90 -1.58 -7.14 10.14
N GLU A 91 -0.74 -8.00 10.71
CA GLU A 91 -0.87 -8.44 12.10
C GLU A 91 -0.76 -7.27 13.09
N ASP A 92 0.21 -6.38 12.90
CA ASP A 92 0.38 -5.21 13.74
C ASP A 92 -0.83 -4.26 13.63
N PHE A 93 -1.37 -4.07 12.41
CA PHE A 93 -2.55 -3.24 12.17
C PHE A 93 -3.78 -3.81 12.88
N LEU A 94 -4.10 -5.10 12.66
CA LEU A 94 -5.27 -5.75 13.25
C LEU A 94 -5.21 -5.76 14.77
N ASN A 95 -4.01 -5.89 15.36
CA ASN A 95 -3.78 -5.89 16.80
C ASN A 95 -3.52 -4.49 17.40
N SER A 96 -3.68 -3.42 16.61
CA SER A 96 -3.43 -2.02 17.06
C SER A 96 -2.02 -1.77 17.60
N LYS A 97 -1.01 -2.53 17.12
CA LYS A 97 0.41 -2.38 17.51
C LYS A 97 1.10 -1.31 16.67
N PHE A 98 0.63 -0.08 16.75
CA PHE A 98 1.02 1.00 15.82
C PHE A 98 2.50 1.38 15.84
N ASN A 99 3.20 1.19 16.95
CA ASN A 99 4.66 1.45 17.01
C ASN A 99 5.47 0.38 16.25
N SER A 100 5.04 -0.88 16.28
CA SER A 100 5.62 -1.96 15.50
C SER A 100 5.24 -1.81 14.02
N LEU A 101 3.97 -1.51 13.76
CA LEU A 101 3.44 -1.24 12.43
C LEU A 101 4.26 -0.16 11.70
N GLN A 102 4.59 0.95 12.36
CA GLN A 102 5.43 2.01 11.78
C GLN A 102 6.77 1.49 11.30
N LYS A 103 7.43 0.65 12.10
CA LYS A 103 8.73 0.06 11.74
C LYS A 103 8.63 -0.89 10.54
N ASN A 104 7.57 -1.70 10.51
CA ASN A 104 7.35 -2.67 9.44
C ASN A 104 6.89 -2.00 8.14
N ILE A 105 6.05 -0.95 8.21
CA ILE A 105 5.70 -0.12 7.05
C ILE A 105 6.94 0.55 6.46
N LYS A 106 7.88 1.04 7.29
CA LYS A 106 9.14 1.60 6.79
C LYS A 106 9.92 0.58 5.96
N LYS A 107 10.06 -0.66 6.46
CA LYS A 107 10.73 -1.75 5.73
C LYS A 107 10.04 -2.06 4.41
N LEU A 108 8.70 -2.21 4.45
CA LEU A 108 7.88 -2.47 3.26
C LEU A 108 7.98 -1.34 2.23
N SER A 109 7.93 -0.09 2.69
CA SER A 109 8.10 1.10 1.85
C SER A 109 9.48 1.16 1.21
N LYS A 110 10.53 0.84 1.99
CA LYS A 110 11.91 0.78 1.48
C LYS A 110 12.05 -0.32 0.44
N PHE A 111 11.56 -1.54 0.71
CA PHE A 111 11.58 -2.64 -0.25
C PHE A 111 10.92 -2.24 -1.57
N THR A 112 9.74 -1.60 -1.49
CA THR A 112 9.01 -1.13 -2.66
C THR A 112 9.82 -0.11 -3.46
N HIS A 113 10.46 0.85 -2.79
CA HIS A 113 11.28 1.87 -3.45
C HIS A 113 12.51 1.28 -4.14
N ASP A 114 13.15 0.30 -3.51
CA ASP A 114 14.39 -0.30 -4.02
C ASP A 114 14.11 -1.28 -5.18
N ASN A 115 13.01 -2.03 -5.14
CA ASN A 115 12.77 -3.15 -6.05
C ASN A 115 11.66 -2.91 -7.08
N PHE A 116 10.73 -1.97 -6.81
CA PHE A 116 9.58 -1.68 -7.68
C PHE A 116 9.57 -0.24 -8.19
N LYS A 117 10.73 0.32 -8.46
CA LYS A 117 10.90 1.72 -8.87
C LYS A 117 10.08 2.07 -10.12
N ASP A 118 9.99 1.16 -11.08
CA ASP A 118 9.19 1.33 -12.30
C ASP A 118 7.67 1.40 -12.04
N MET A 119 7.23 0.90 -10.88
CA MET A 119 5.83 0.93 -10.44
C MET A 119 5.49 2.22 -9.66
N ILE A 120 6.50 3.00 -9.27
CA ILE A 120 6.30 4.27 -8.58
C ILE A 120 6.13 5.37 -9.64
N PRO A 121 5.02 6.15 -9.63
CA PRO A 121 4.89 7.28 -10.53
C PRO A 121 6.06 8.26 -10.36
N LYS A 122 6.71 8.66 -11.44
CA LYS A 122 7.97 9.45 -11.44
C LYS A 122 7.95 10.64 -10.48
N LYS A 123 6.83 11.36 -10.38
CA LYS A 123 6.71 12.50 -9.48
C LYS A 123 6.76 12.14 -7.99
N PHE A 124 6.58 10.87 -7.63
CA PHE A 124 6.64 10.39 -6.25
C PHE A 124 8.01 9.84 -5.84
N ASP A 125 8.95 9.63 -6.76
CA ASP A 125 10.26 9.07 -6.44
C ASP A 125 11.03 9.90 -5.38
N SER A 126 11.12 11.22 -5.60
CA SER A 126 11.76 12.13 -4.63
C SER A 126 11.00 12.25 -3.31
N ILE A 127 9.66 12.22 -3.38
CA ILE A 127 8.78 12.26 -2.21
C ILE A 127 8.94 10.99 -1.39
N TRP A 128 9.00 9.83 -2.05
CA TRP A 128 9.21 8.53 -1.40
C TRP A 128 10.53 8.49 -0.63
N SER A 129 11.63 8.90 -1.30
CA SER A 129 12.96 8.99 -0.69
C SER A 129 12.99 9.95 0.51
N LYS A 130 12.31 11.11 0.42
CA LYS A 130 12.20 12.05 1.55
C LYS A 130 11.51 11.41 2.75
N GLY A 131 10.41 10.67 2.54
CA GLY A 131 9.71 9.98 3.62
C GLY A 131 10.57 8.95 4.32
N LEU A 132 11.30 8.13 3.54
CA LEU A 132 12.22 7.12 4.08
C LEU A 132 13.37 7.73 4.90
N ASN A 133 13.86 8.91 4.53
CA ASN A 133 14.96 9.59 5.19
C ASN A 133 14.53 10.42 6.42
N SER A 134 13.32 10.97 6.43
CA SER A 134 12.83 11.82 7.52
C SER A 134 12.08 11.08 8.61
N ASP A 135 11.62 9.85 8.33
CA ASP A 135 10.73 9.07 9.19
C ASP A 135 9.37 9.75 9.50
N ASP A 136 9.03 10.82 8.79
CA ASP A 136 7.78 11.55 8.99
C ASP A 136 6.58 10.79 8.41
N TYR A 137 6.81 10.11 7.28
CA TYR A 137 5.80 9.32 6.58
C TYR A 137 6.44 8.22 5.74
N PHE A 138 5.64 7.20 5.43
CA PHE A 138 6.01 6.11 4.54
C PHE A 138 4.91 5.89 3.51
N LEU A 139 5.29 5.52 2.29
CA LEU A 139 4.37 5.33 1.17
C LEU A 139 4.30 3.85 0.77
N LYS A 140 3.15 3.46 0.22
CA LYS A 140 2.89 2.11 -0.31
C LYS A 140 2.05 2.22 -1.57
N LEU A 141 2.38 1.44 -2.59
CA LEU A 141 1.56 1.32 -3.79
C LEU A 141 0.21 0.67 -3.46
N CYS A 142 -0.85 1.14 -4.11
CA CYS A 142 -2.16 0.50 -4.12
C CYS A 142 -2.28 -0.31 -5.41
N GLY A 143 -2.49 -1.62 -5.28
CA GLY A 143 -2.55 -2.52 -6.44
C GLY A 143 -1.20 -2.60 -7.18
N SER A 144 -1.25 -2.62 -8.52
CA SER A 144 -0.07 -2.74 -9.39
C SER A 144 0.83 -1.50 -9.40
N GLY A 145 0.43 -0.41 -8.80
CA GLY A 145 1.16 0.85 -8.87
C GLY A 145 1.05 1.55 -10.24
N GLY A 146 2.03 2.38 -10.55
CA GLY A 146 2.11 3.16 -11.80
C GLY A 146 1.16 4.35 -11.89
N GLY A 147 0.14 4.43 -11.03
CA GLY A 147 -0.85 5.49 -11.00
C GLY A 147 -1.95 5.26 -9.96
N GLY A 148 -3.06 5.98 -10.06
CA GLY A 148 -4.15 5.92 -9.09
C GLY A 148 -3.74 6.48 -7.74
N PHE A 149 -4.16 5.81 -6.65
CA PHE A 149 -3.85 6.25 -5.29
C PHE A 149 -2.56 5.60 -4.75
N ILE A 150 -1.88 6.36 -3.89
CA ILE A 150 -0.77 5.89 -3.07
C ILE A 150 -1.22 5.97 -1.62
N LEU A 151 -1.10 4.86 -0.90
CA LEU A 151 -1.36 4.81 0.54
C LEU A 151 -0.16 5.38 1.28
N GLY A 152 -0.41 6.30 2.18
CA GLY A 152 0.58 6.86 3.08
C GLY A 152 0.27 6.52 4.53
N PHE A 153 1.32 6.36 5.31
CA PHE A 153 1.30 6.30 6.76
C PHE A 153 2.06 7.51 7.30
N SER A 154 1.54 8.17 8.32
CA SER A 154 2.20 9.31 8.95
C SER A 154 2.22 9.22 10.46
N SER A 155 3.35 9.59 11.04
CA SER A 155 3.49 9.84 12.48
C SER A 155 3.02 11.24 12.90
N ASN A 156 2.78 12.13 11.92
CA ASN A 156 2.24 13.48 12.12
C ASN A 156 1.40 13.89 10.89
N LEU A 157 0.09 13.64 10.97
CA LEU A 157 -0.84 13.93 9.87
C LEU A 157 -0.92 15.41 9.53
N ALA A 158 -0.85 16.31 10.51
CA ALA A 158 -0.89 17.74 10.25
C ALA A 158 0.29 18.19 9.38
N LYS A 159 1.50 17.70 9.70
CA LYS A 159 2.71 17.94 8.87
C LYS A 159 2.58 17.34 7.48
N SER A 160 2.00 16.13 7.38
CA SER A 160 1.78 15.49 6.07
C SER A 160 0.74 16.22 5.23
N GLN A 161 -0.32 16.73 5.82
CA GLN A 161 -1.32 17.53 5.12
C GLN A 161 -0.72 18.81 4.53
N GLU A 162 0.14 19.50 5.26
CA GLU A 162 0.85 20.68 4.74
C GLU A 162 1.84 20.31 3.64
N LEU A 163 2.60 19.23 3.82
CA LEU A 163 3.58 18.77 2.85
C LEU A 163 2.93 18.32 1.53
N PHE A 164 1.75 17.72 1.60
CA PHE A 164 1.04 17.15 0.45
C PHE A 164 -0.18 17.96 0.01
N LYS A 165 -0.26 19.25 0.35
CA LYS A 165 -1.39 20.11 -0.02
C LYS A 165 -1.73 20.11 -1.52
N ASP A 166 -0.72 19.94 -2.38
CA ASP A 166 -0.87 19.91 -3.84
C ASP A 166 -1.24 18.53 -4.39
N TYR A 167 -1.39 17.49 -3.53
CA TYR A 167 -1.62 16.10 -3.91
C TYR A 167 -2.99 15.56 -3.52
N ASN A 168 -3.94 16.42 -3.17
CA ASN A 168 -5.29 16.00 -2.75
C ASN A 168 -5.24 14.89 -1.68
N LEU A 169 -4.53 15.15 -0.57
CA LEU A 169 -4.40 14.21 0.54
C LEU A 169 -5.77 13.99 1.20
N LYS A 170 -6.17 12.72 1.31
CA LYS A 170 -7.38 12.28 2.03
C LYS A 170 -6.99 11.40 3.19
N VAL A 171 -7.26 11.85 4.43
CA VAL A 171 -7.09 11.00 5.63
C VAL A 171 -8.12 9.88 5.61
N VAL A 172 -7.67 8.65 5.84
CA VAL A 172 -8.49 7.43 5.80
C VAL A 172 -8.76 6.90 7.20
N LEU A 173 -7.73 6.91 8.06
CA LEU A 173 -7.80 6.37 9.41
C LEU A 173 -6.84 7.13 10.32
N THR A 174 -7.30 7.42 11.54
CA THR A 174 -6.50 8.08 12.59
C THR A 174 -6.41 7.25 13.86
N TYR A 175 -5.29 7.31 14.55
CA TYR A 175 -5.04 6.64 15.84
C TYR A 175 -4.02 7.38 16.69
#